data_eb1ac95c0b645be0b84d64f4c8c87c6e
#
_entry.id   eb1ac95c0b645be0b84d64f4c8c87c6e
#
_cell.length_a   1.000
_cell.length_b   1.000
_cell.length_c   1.000
_cell.angle_alpha   90.00
_cell.angle_beta   90.00
_cell.angle_gamma   90.00
#
_symmetry.space_group_name_H-M   'P 1'
#
loop_
_entity.id
_entity.type
_entity.pdbx_description
1 polymer ?
#
loop_
_entity_poly.entity_id
_entity_poly.type
_entity_poly.pdbx_seq_one_letter_code
_entity_poly.pdbx_strand_id
1 'polypeptide(L)'
;MPNIKSVKKDVIKSRKNHLRNVAAKSAMKTFIKKARLAIDSGAAEEEIAKAIQLAYKVIDKTAERGIIHKNQAARRKSRLMKYYHKQLQQAGQNAS
;
A
#
# COMPACT_ATOMS: atom_id res chain seq x y z
N MET A 1 -30.73 -24.93 19.53
CA MET A 1 -30.75 -23.50 19.24
C MET A 1 -29.34 -22.97 19.12
N PRO A 2 -29.04 -22.27 18.05
CA PRO A 2 -27.75 -21.62 17.97
C PRO A 2 -27.62 -20.64 19.11
N ASN A 3 -26.50 -20.69 19.77
CA ASN A 3 -26.21 -19.87 20.93
C ASN A 3 -26.13 -18.40 20.50
N ILE A 4 -27.10 -17.60 20.94
CA ILE A 4 -27.18 -16.16 20.64
C ILE A 4 -25.87 -15.47 21.03
N LYS A 5 -25.22 -15.94 22.12
CA LYS A 5 -23.92 -15.43 22.57
C LYS A 5 -22.80 -15.68 21.55
N SER A 6 -22.81 -16.86 20.89
CA SER A 6 -21.86 -17.20 19.83
C SER A 6 -22.01 -16.28 18.63
N VAL A 7 -23.26 -16.02 18.21
CA VAL A 7 -23.55 -15.14 17.08
C VAL A 7 -23.09 -13.71 17.36
N LYS A 8 -23.32 -13.21 18.56
CA LYS A 8 -22.84 -11.88 18.98
C LYS A 8 -21.32 -11.78 18.95
N LYS A 9 -20.62 -12.80 19.44
CA LYS A 9 -19.15 -12.85 19.42
C LYS A 9 -18.63 -12.81 17.99
N ASP A 10 -19.24 -13.57 17.09
CA ASP A 10 -18.83 -13.61 15.68
C ASP A 10 -19.01 -12.28 15.00
N VAL A 11 -20.14 -11.59 15.26
CA VAL A 11 -20.39 -10.25 14.71
C VAL A 11 -19.37 -9.24 15.20
N ILE A 12 -19.06 -9.24 16.50
CA ILE A 12 -18.05 -8.34 17.08
C ILE A 12 -16.67 -8.61 16.49
N LYS A 13 -16.30 -9.88 16.37
CA LYS A 13 -15.02 -10.28 15.78
C LYS A 13 -14.91 -9.86 14.32
N SER A 14 -15.98 -10.03 13.54
CA SER A 14 -16.04 -9.58 12.14
C SER A 14 -15.86 -8.08 12.01
N ARG A 15 -16.50 -7.29 12.87
CA ARG A 15 -16.36 -5.84 12.86
C ARG A 15 -14.94 -5.40 13.19
N LYS A 16 -14.32 -6.00 14.20
CA LYS A 16 -12.93 -5.71 14.55
C LYS A 16 -11.98 -6.04 13.41
N ASN A 17 -12.17 -7.19 12.77
CA ASN A 17 -11.36 -7.60 11.63
C ASN A 17 -11.55 -6.65 10.45
N HIS A 18 -12.79 -6.24 10.19
CA HIS A 18 -13.09 -5.28 9.12
C HIS A 18 -12.38 -3.94 9.37
N LEU A 19 -12.44 -3.42 10.61
CA LEU A 19 -11.78 -2.17 10.97
C LEU A 19 -10.26 -2.27 10.81
N ARG A 20 -9.66 -3.39 11.22
CA ARG A 20 -8.22 -3.63 11.03
C ARG A 20 -7.86 -3.66 9.55
N ASN A 21 -8.69 -4.31 8.74
CA ASN A 21 -8.46 -4.42 7.29
C ASN A 21 -8.55 -3.05 6.61
N VAL A 22 -9.54 -2.24 6.98
CA VAL A 22 -9.70 -0.88 6.46
C VAL A 22 -8.49 -0.03 6.85
N ALA A 23 -8.05 -0.11 8.11
CA ALA A 23 -6.90 0.64 8.61
C ALA A 23 -5.62 0.24 7.87
N ALA A 24 -5.41 -1.07 7.62
CA ALA A 24 -4.24 -1.56 6.90
C ALA A 24 -4.26 -1.11 5.44
N LYS A 25 -5.42 -1.15 4.77
CA LYS A 25 -5.55 -0.66 3.40
C LYS A 25 -5.31 0.85 3.31
N SER A 26 -5.82 1.61 4.27
CA SER A 26 -5.61 3.06 4.34
C SER A 26 -4.14 3.39 4.54
N ALA A 27 -3.44 2.69 5.43
CA ALA A 27 -2.02 2.86 5.65
C ALA A 27 -1.22 2.57 4.38
N MET A 28 -1.55 1.47 3.68
CA MET A 28 -0.92 1.10 2.42
C MET A 28 -1.07 2.21 1.38
N LYS A 29 -2.28 2.72 1.19
CA LYS A 29 -2.55 3.82 0.26
C LYS A 29 -1.78 5.08 0.63
N THR A 30 -1.69 5.38 1.93
CA THR A 30 -0.95 6.54 2.44
C THR A 30 0.54 6.43 2.10
N PHE A 31 1.16 5.27 2.29
CA PHE A 31 2.56 5.06 1.97
C PHE A 31 2.84 5.12 0.48
N ILE A 32 1.93 4.59 -0.34
CA ILE A 32 2.01 4.70 -1.80
C ILE A 32 1.93 6.17 -2.23
N LYS A 33 1.01 6.93 -1.64
CA LYS A 33 0.85 8.35 -1.91
C LYS A 33 2.09 9.14 -1.51
N LYS A 34 2.69 8.84 -0.36
CA LYS A 34 3.94 9.47 0.08
C LYS A 34 5.08 9.21 -0.89
N ALA A 35 5.18 7.97 -1.40
CA ALA A 35 6.20 7.63 -2.40
C ALA A 35 5.98 8.43 -3.69
N ARG A 36 4.74 8.54 -4.16
CA ARG A 36 4.42 9.36 -5.34
C ARG A 36 4.74 10.83 -5.14
N LEU A 37 4.43 11.36 -3.96
CA LEU A 37 4.75 12.75 -3.62
C LEU A 37 6.26 13.00 -3.61
N ALA A 38 7.04 12.07 -3.09
CA ALA A 38 8.50 12.15 -3.10
C ALA A 38 9.03 12.17 -4.54
N ILE A 39 8.47 11.34 -5.41
CA ILE A 39 8.83 11.30 -6.83
C ILE A 39 8.46 12.63 -7.51
N ASP A 40 7.25 13.12 -7.27
CA ASP A 40 6.75 14.35 -7.90
C ASP A 40 7.47 15.60 -7.44
N SER A 41 7.89 15.64 -6.17
CA SER A 41 8.59 16.80 -5.60
C SER A 41 10.05 16.88 -6.03
N GLY A 42 10.56 15.87 -6.74
CA GLY A 42 11.95 15.84 -7.14
C GLY A 42 12.91 15.61 -6.00
N ALA A 43 12.51 14.88 -4.99
CA ALA A 43 13.35 14.54 -3.84
C ALA A 43 14.59 13.76 -4.31
N ALA A 44 15.62 13.74 -3.47
CA ALA A 44 16.84 13.00 -3.76
C ALA A 44 16.53 11.52 -4.00
N GLU A 45 17.31 10.87 -4.88
CA GLU A 45 17.12 9.45 -5.21
C GLU A 45 17.05 8.57 -3.96
N GLU A 46 17.90 8.86 -2.97
CA GLU A 46 17.93 8.12 -1.71
C GLU A 46 16.62 8.22 -0.95
N GLU A 47 16.00 9.40 -0.92
CA GLU A 47 14.71 9.61 -0.26
C GLU A 47 13.60 8.90 -1.00
N ILE A 48 13.62 8.99 -2.33
CA ILE A 48 12.64 8.29 -3.18
C ILE A 48 12.77 6.78 -2.99
N ALA A 49 13.98 6.25 -2.98
CA ALA A 49 14.23 4.82 -2.78
C ALA A 49 13.72 4.36 -1.41
N LYS A 50 13.96 5.14 -0.36
CA LYS A 50 13.45 4.83 0.98
C LYS A 50 11.92 4.82 1.02
N ALA A 51 11.30 5.82 0.40
CA ALA A 51 9.84 5.91 0.35
C ALA A 51 9.24 4.71 -0.40
N ILE A 52 9.82 4.32 -1.51
CA ILE A 52 9.39 3.17 -2.30
C ILE A 52 9.57 1.87 -1.50
N GLN A 53 10.70 1.71 -0.82
CA GLN A 53 10.95 0.53 0.02
C GLN A 53 9.93 0.42 1.16
N LEU A 54 9.59 1.53 1.80
CA LEU A 54 8.59 1.56 2.85
C LEU A 54 7.21 1.18 2.29
N ALA A 55 6.85 1.72 1.13
CA ALA A 55 5.59 1.38 0.47
C ALA A 55 5.54 -0.11 0.14
N TYR A 56 6.61 -0.67 -0.39
CA TYR A 56 6.71 -2.10 -0.71
C TYR A 56 6.56 -2.96 0.54
N LYS A 57 7.23 -2.58 1.62
CA LYS A 57 7.15 -3.29 2.90
C LYS A 57 5.72 -3.35 3.41
N VAL A 58 5.01 -2.22 3.36
CA VAL A 58 3.62 -2.15 3.82
C VAL A 58 2.71 -2.98 2.91
N ILE A 59 2.90 -2.90 1.58
CA ILE A 59 2.13 -3.69 0.62
C ILE A 59 2.34 -5.19 0.88
N ASP A 60 3.58 -5.63 1.05
CA ASP A 60 3.90 -7.03 1.31
C ASP A 60 3.30 -7.53 2.62
N LYS A 61 3.40 -6.75 3.69
CA LYS A 61 2.80 -7.09 4.98
C LYS A 61 1.29 -7.22 4.87
N THR A 62 0.64 -6.32 4.14
CA THR A 62 -0.80 -6.36 3.94
C THR A 62 -1.20 -7.63 3.19
N ALA A 63 -0.41 -8.05 2.20
CA ALA A 63 -0.63 -9.29 1.46
C ALA A 63 -0.38 -10.52 2.34
N GLU A 64 0.66 -10.51 3.18
CA GLU A 64 0.96 -11.61 4.11
C GLU A 64 -0.18 -11.84 5.10
N ARG A 65 -0.81 -10.78 5.55
CA ARG A 65 -1.95 -10.86 6.46
C ARG A 65 -3.23 -11.31 5.77
N GLY A 66 -3.21 -11.46 4.45
CA GLY A 66 -4.37 -11.86 3.67
C GLY A 66 -5.39 -10.77 3.45
N ILE A 67 -5.05 -9.53 3.75
CA ILE A 67 -5.96 -8.38 3.58
C ILE A 67 -6.13 -8.07 2.09
N ILE A 68 -5.05 -8.20 1.32
CA ILE A 68 -5.09 -8.13 -0.14
C ILE A 68 -4.48 -9.40 -0.73
N HIS A 69 -4.86 -9.73 -1.96
CA HIS A 69 -4.30 -10.89 -2.65
C HIS A 69 -2.89 -10.57 -3.16
N LYS A 70 -2.06 -11.61 -3.30
CA LYS A 70 -0.69 -11.49 -3.84
C LYS A 70 -0.66 -10.77 -5.18
N ASN A 71 -1.66 -11.03 -6.03
CA ASN A 71 -1.75 -10.42 -7.35
C ASN A 71 -1.98 -8.91 -7.25
N GLN A 72 -2.78 -8.46 -6.30
CA GLN A 72 -2.98 -7.03 -6.04
C GLN A 72 -1.70 -6.37 -5.54
N ALA A 73 -0.98 -7.05 -4.64
CA ALA A 73 0.29 -6.54 -4.14
C ALA A 73 1.29 -6.35 -5.28
N ALA A 74 1.44 -7.36 -6.13
CA ALA A 74 2.32 -7.29 -7.29
C ALA A 74 1.93 -6.17 -8.25
N ARG A 75 0.63 -5.99 -8.49
CA ARG A 75 0.11 -4.95 -9.37
C ARG A 75 0.41 -3.55 -8.82
N ARG A 76 0.21 -3.35 -7.52
CA ARG A 76 0.48 -2.06 -6.88
C ARG A 76 1.96 -1.70 -6.90
N LYS A 77 2.83 -2.67 -6.62
CA LYS A 77 4.28 -2.50 -6.72
C LYS A 77 4.70 -2.15 -8.15
N SER A 78 4.19 -2.89 -9.13
CA SER A 78 4.50 -2.67 -10.53
C SER A 78 4.06 -1.27 -10.99
N ARG A 79 2.86 -0.84 -10.60
CA ARG A 79 2.36 0.49 -10.94
C ARG A 79 3.21 1.60 -10.34
N LEU A 80 3.66 1.42 -9.10
CA LEU A 80 4.51 2.40 -8.43
C LEU A 80 5.86 2.53 -9.13
N MET A 81 6.46 1.40 -9.49
CA MET A 81 7.72 1.39 -10.24
C MET A 81 7.59 1.99 -11.63
N LYS A 82 6.51 1.68 -12.35
CA LYS A 82 6.22 2.28 -13.65
C LYS A 82 6.07 3.79 -13.55
N TYR A 83 5.40 4.26 -12.52
CA TYR A 83 5.25 5.69 -12.26
C TYR A 83 6.61 6.36 -12.03
N TYR A 84 7.45 5.75 -11.23
CA TYR A 84 8.80 6.25 -10.95
C TYR A 84 9.64 6.32 -12.23
N HIS A 85 9.65 5.25 -13.02
CA HIS A 85 10.40 5.22 -14.28
C HIS A 85 9.89 6.25 -15.28
N LYS A 86 8.58 6.43 -15.36
CA LYS A 86 7.97 7.42 -16.22
C LYS A 86 8.41 8.84 -15.85
N GLN A 87 8.43 9.15 -14.56
CA GLN A 87 8.87 10.46 -14.09
C GLN A 87 10.36 10.68 -14.34
N LEU A 88 11.18 9.65 -14.19
CA LEU A 88 12.60 9.73 -14.51
C LEU A 88 12.83 10.02 -15.98
N GLN A 89 12.09 9.36 -16.88
CA GLN A 89 12.19 9.59 -18.31
C GLN A 89 11.77 11.02 -18.67
N GLN A 90 10.70 11.51 -18.08
CA GLN A 90 10.23 12.89 -18.30
C GLN A 90 11.26 13.90 -17.81
N ALA A 91 11.84 13.67 -16.64
CA ALA A 91 12.88 14.53 -16.08
C ALA A 91 14.12 14.53 -16.99
N GLY A 92 14.51 13.35 -17.49
CA GLY A 92 15.62 13.23 -18.44
C GLY A 92 15.36 13.97 -19.75
N GLN A 93 14.16 13.88 -20.28
CA GLN A 93 13.76 14.59 -21.50
C GLN A 93 13.72 16.10 -21.28
N ASN A 94 13.26 16.54 -20.10
CA ASN A 94 13.19 17.96 -19.78
C ASN A 94 14.56 18.55 -19.48
N ALA A 95 15.50 17.73 -19.06
CA ALA A 95 16.87 18.16 -18.75
C ALA A 95 17.76 18.33 -20.01
N SER A 96 17.31 17.76 -21.11
CA SER A 96 18.01 17.89 -22.39
C SER A 96 17.45 19.04 -23.21
#